data_37d1bba91b5af9c4b320d03b2fbb2b3e
#
_entry.id   37d1bba91b5af9c4b320d03b2fbb2b3e
#
_cell.length_a   1.000
_cell.length_b   1.000
_cell.length_c   1.000
_cell.angle_alpha   90.00
_cell.angle_beta   90.00
_cell.angle_gamma   90.00
#
_symmetry.space_group_name_H-M   'P 1'
#
loop_
_entity.id
_entity.type
_entity.pdbx_description
1 polymer ?
#
loop_
_entity_poly.entity_id
_entity_poly.type
_entity_poly.pdbx_seq_one_letter_code
_entity_poly.pdbx_strand_id
1 'polypeptide(L)'
;MKYKKMVNKIRSKVELNETIERITNRFLTNWFYRRLIYFIANKKANNFKKNKQLGFAIEVSSLCNARCFFCPNRFMKRPKGIMSDMVFDAIVRKIRTEGIKPTFFNLTGTGEPLIDKNLFTKIKILKKEFPNSYIFFPTNLSLANKSIIDQIVDSKLDLIVVSLNASDPVGYEKIMGLRYANTINNLNQLIKIRNKKRSKLKIQINVAANKDNADSLRSFIRKWDERVDDISINWIHSWGGVIEDESIRKNISIYRYPCKSLFNQVVIQSNGNIPLCCIDYEGSYVNGNVLKDSILASFYSRNMEKIRNKHLSGRVADIKMCRNCRFSEKGLDWLIK
;
A
#
# COMPACT_ATOMS: atom_id res chain seq x y z
N MET A 1 -13.19 12.88 -29.72
CA MET A 1 -14.00 11.81 -29.06
C MET A 1 -13.26 11.12 -27.91
N LYS A 2 -11.98 10.72 -28.04
CA LYS A 2 -11.15 10.11 -26.95
C LYS A 2 -10.99 11.01 -25.73
N TYR A 3 -10.80 12.32 -25.91
CA TYR A 3 -10.64 13.32 -24.85
C TYR A 3 -11.85 13.43 -23.90
N LYS A 4 -13.07 13.47 -24.44
CA LYS A 4 -14.30 13.48 -23.64
C LYS A 4 -14.50 12.21 -22.81
N LYS A 5 -14.12 11.03 -23.37
CA LYS A 5 -14.12 9.75 -22.65
C LYS A 5 -13.10 9.72 -21.51
N MET A 6 -11.92 10.30 -21.70
CA MET A 6 -10.86 10.33 -20.69
C MET A 6 -11.17 11.30 -19.54
N VAL A 7 -11.64 12.52 -19.85
CA VAL A 7 -12.08 13.49 -18.85
C VAL A 7 -13.25 12.95 -18.03
N ASN A 8 -14.20 12.25 -18.70
CA ASN A 8 -15.29 11.57 -18.01
C ASN A 8 -14.81 10.40 -17.14
N LYS A 9 -13.76 9.67 -17.55
CA LYS A 9 -13.18 8.55 -16.77
C LYS A 9 -12.45 9.06 -15.51
N ILE A 10 -11.82 10.24 -15.57
CA ILE A 10 -11.13 10.87 -14.44
C ILE A 10 -12.14 11.53 -13.49
N ARG A 11 -13.04 12.32 -14.06
CA ARG A 11 -14.15 12.94 -13.33
C ARG A 11 -15.04 11.87 -12.69
N SER A 12 -15.29 10.76 -13.41
CA SER A 12 -16.01 9.62 -12.86
C SER A 12 -15.23 8.86 -11.77
N LYS A 13 -13.89 8.76 -11.82
CA LYS A 13 -13.13 8.11 -10.73
C LYS A 13 -13.06 8.98 -9.47
N VAL A 14 -12.90 10.28 -9.58
CA VAL A 14 -12.84 11.19 -8.42
C VAL A 14 -14.25 11.51 -7.90
N GLU A 15 -15.18 11.89 -8.78
CA GLU A 15 -16.59 12.18 -8.44
C GLU A 15 -17.36 10.91 -8.08
N LEU A 16 -17.07 9.78 -8.72
CA LEU A 16 -17.62 8.48 -8.38
C LEU A 16 -17.16 8.03 -7.00
N ASN A 17 -15.89 8.22 -6.65
CA ASN A 17 -15.39 7.94 -5.31
C ASN A 17 -16.04 8.85 -4.26
N GLU A 18 -16.21 10.14 -4.52
CA GLU A 18 -16.91 11.05 -3.60
C GLU A 18 -18.41 10.76 -3.50
N THR A 19 -19.05 10.43 -4.62
CA THR A 19 -20.47 10.07 -4.66
C THR A 19 -20.71 8.73 -4.00
N ILE A 20 -19.88 7.73 -4.27
CA ILE A 20 -19.90 6.43 -3.59
C ILE A 20 -19.68 6.64 -2.09
N GLU A 21 -18.72 7.47 -1.71
CA GLU A 21 -18.43 7.79 -0.30
C GLU A 21 -19.64 8.46 0.39
N ARG A 22 -20.33 9.39 -0.28
CA ARG A 22 -21.58 10.00 0.26
C ARG A 22 -22.71 8.99 0.39
N ILE A 23 -22.96 8.19 -0.64
CA ILE A 23 -24.02 7.17 -0.65
C ILE A 23 -23.71 6.12 0.41
N THR A 24 -22.46 5.64 0.49
CA THR A 24 -22.08 4.59 1.44
C THR A 24 -22.05 5.08 2.88
N ASN A 25 -21.69 6.35 3.13
CA ASN A 25 -21.81 6.95 4.45
C ASN A 25 -23.29 7.07 4.88
N ARG A 26 -24.20 7.34 3.94
CA ARG A 26 -25.65 7.34 4.21
C ARG A 26 -26.16 5.95 4.58
N PHE A 27 -25.65 4.87 3.96
CA PHE A 27 -25.97 3.50 4.36
C PHE A 27 -25.43 3.14 5.75
N LEU A 28 -24.24 3.61 6.09
CA LEU A 28 -23.65 3.35 7.42
C LEU A 28 -24.40 4.08 8.56
N THR A 29 -25.11 5.17 8.27
CA THR A 29 -25.95 5.84 9.28
C THR A 29 -27.20 5.01 9.59
N ASN A 30 -27.68 4.20 8.66
CA ASN A 30 -28.83 3.32 8.88
C ASN A 30 -28.40 2.06 9.64
N TRP A 31 -29.06 1.80 10.78
CA TRP A 31 -28.74 0.68 11.66
C TRP A 31 -28.84 -0.70 10.99
N PHE A 32 -29.85 -0.92 10.13
CA PHE A 32 -30.06 -2.19 9.44
C PHE A 32 -28.93 -2.49 8.44
N TYR A 33 -28.60 -1.52 7.56
CA TYR A 33 -27.51 -1.69 6.59
C TYR A 33 -26.15 -1.86 7.28
N ARG A 34 -25.92 -1.16 8.39
CA ARG A 34 -24.70 -1.30 9.17
C ARG A 34 -24.54 -2.72 9.72
N ARG A 35 -25.60 -3.31 10.26
CA ARG A 35 -25.58 -4.71 10.74
C ARG A 35 -25.30 -5.69 9.60
N LEU A 36 -25.91 -5.50 8.45
CA LEU A 36 -25.69 -6.33 7.26
C LEU A 36 -24.23 -6.23 6.79
N ILE A 37 -23.65 -5.03 6.74
CA ILE A 37 -22.26 -4.79 6.37
C ILE A 37 -21.31 -5.53 7.33
N TYR A 38 -21.54 -5.43 8.63
CA TYR A 38 -20.69 -6.11 9.62
C TYR A 38 -20.86 -7.63 9.57
N PHE A 39 -22.05 -8.14 9.29
CA PHE A 39 -22.28 -9.56 9.08
C PHE A 39 -21.51 -10.08 7.86
N ILE A 40 -21.59 -9.39 6.73
CA ILE A 40 -20.83 -9.74 5.51
C ILE A 40 -19.32 -9.69 5.78
N ALA A 41 -18.85 -8.65 6.45
CA ALA A 41 -17.44 -8.51 6.82
C ALA A 41 -16.96 -9.69 7.68
N ASN A 42 -17.75 -10.09 8.68
CA ASN A 42 -17.43 -11.21 9.55
C ASN A 42 -17.38 -12.55 8.77
N LYS A 43 -18.34 -12.78 7.88
CA LYS A 43 -18.35 -13.98 7.01
C LYS A 43 -17.09 -14.05 6.14
N LYS A 44 -16.70 -12.94 5.52
CA LYS A 44 -15.46 -12.87 4.71
C LYS A 44 -14.20 -13.03 5.56
N ALA A 45 -14.13 -12.41 6.74
CA ALA A 45 -13.01 -12.56 7.66
C ALA A 45 -12.82 -14.02 8.08
N ASN A 46 -13.90 -14.72 8.40
CA ASN A 46 -13.87 -16.15 8.75
C ASN A 46 -13.43 -17.01 7.54
N ASN A 47 -13.82 -16.64 6.33
CA ASN A 47 -13.37 -17.35 5.12
C ASN A 47 -11.85 -17.18 4.89
N PHE A 48 -11.29 -15.98 5.06
CA PHE A 48 -9.83 -15.78 5.00
C PHE A 48 -9.11 -16.62 6.05
N LYS A 49 -9.61 -16.63 7.29
CA LYS A 49 -9.04 -17.43 8.38
C LYS A 49 -9.08 -18.94 8.07
N LYS A 50 -10.24 -19.46 7.66
CA LYS A 50 -10.43 -20.87 7.30
C LYS A 50 -9.50 -21.32 6.17
N ASN A 51 -9.36 -20.51 5.12
CA ASN A 51 -8.58 -20.84 3.94
C ASN A 51 -7.10 -20.45 4.07
N LYS A 52 -6.70 -19.80 5.17
CA LYS A 52 -5.34 -19.25 5.38
C LYS A 52 -4.87 -18.38 4.22
N GLN A 53 -5.78 -17.64 3.58
CA GLN A 53 -5.49 -16.75 2.45
C GLN A 53 -5.12 -15.37 2.96
N LEU A 54 -3.83 -15.02 2.85
CA LEU A 54 -3.30 -13.76 3.38
C LEU A 54 -2.42 -13.07 2.33
N GLY A 55 -2.52 -11.75 2.27
CA GLY A 55 -1.53 -10.91 1.61
C GLY A 55 -0.39 -10.55 2.56
N PHE A 56 0.75 -10.20 2.01
CA PHE A 56 1.92 -9.80 2.79
C PHE A 56 2.41 -8.42 2.36
N ALA A 57 2.59 -7.53 3.33
CA ALA A 57 3.36 -6.30 3.16
C ALA A 57 4.69 -6.48 3.91
N ILE A 58 5.77 -6.63 3.17
CA ILE A 58 7.10 -6.93 3.71
C ILE A 58 7.98 -5.70 3.53
N GLU A 59 8.40 -5.09 4.62
CA GLU A 59 9.30 -3.96 4.60
C GLU A 59 10.75 -4.42 4.38
N VAL A 60 11.13 -4.59 3.11
CA VAL A 60 12.50 -4.98 2.74
C VAL A 60 13.54 -3.94 3.13
N SER A 61 13.14 -2.67 3.20
CA SER A 61 13.94 -1.56 3.72
C SER A 61 13.05 -0.53 4.41
N SER A 62 13.49 -0.02 5.55
CA SER A 62 12.94 1.18 6.19
C SER A 62 13.79 2.42 5.94
N LEU A 63 14.96 2.27 5.28
CA LEU A 63 15.75 3.38 4.77
C LEU A 63 15.11 3.95 3.51
N CYS A 64 15.12 5.28 3.37
CA CYS A 64 14.63 5.97 2.19
C CYS A 64 15.53 7.15 1.85
N ASN A 65 15.80 7.35 0.57
CA ASN A 65 16.54 8.50 0.07
C ASN A 65 15.66 9.73 -0.21
N ALA A 66 14.31 9.55 -0.20
CA ALA A 66 13.35 10.65 -0.31
C ALA A 66 13.02 11.26 1.05
N ARG A 67 12.51 12.50 1.03
CA ARG A 67 12.09 13.25 2.22
C ARG A 67 10.68 13.81 2.06
N CYS A 68 9.76 12.97 1.53
CA CYS A 68 8.37 13.38 1.27
C CYS A 68 7.73 13.97 2.53
N PHE A 69 7.15 15.17 2.43
CA PHE A 69 6.60 15.87 3.60
C PHE A 69 5.44 15.11 4.27
N PHE A 70 4.70 14.32 3.50
CA PHE A 70 3.56 13.53 3.96
C PHE A 70 3.94 12.11 4.44
N CYS A 71 5.23 11.73 4.43
CA CYS A 71 5.66 10.39 4.78
C CYS A 71 6.10 10.29 6.24
N PRO A 72 5.61 9.30 7.01
CA PRO A 72 5.97 9.13 8.41
C PRO A 72 7.41 8.66 8.60
N ASN A 73 8.10 8.20 7.55
CA ASN A 73 9.51 7.81 7.61
C ASN A 73 10.39 8.93 8.20
N ARG A 74 10.03 10.20 7.96
CA ARG A 74 10.77 11.35 8.51
C ARG A 74 10.76 11.40 10.03
N PHE A 75 9.69 10.93 10.65
CA PHE A 75 9.43 11.00 12.09
C PHE A 75 9.66 9.68 12.80
N MET A 76 10.05 8.63 12.06
CA MET A 76 10.26 7.30 12.60
C MET A 76 11.38 7.29 13.62
N LYS A 77 11.06 6.79 14.83
CA LYS A 77 11.99 6.68 15.96
C LYS A 77 12.61 5.29 16.08
N ARG A 78 11.90 4.23 15.61
CA ARG A 78 12.48 2.90 15.59
C ARG A 78 13.72 2.84 14.71
N PRO A 79 14.70 1.97 15.00
CA PRO A 79 15.89 1.80 14.15
C PRO A 79 15.52 1.49 12.72
N LYS A 80 16.11 2.24 11.79
CA LYS A 80 15.94 2.02 10.35
C LYS A 80 17.01 1.06 9.85
N GLY A 81 16.63 0.19 8.90
CA GLY A 81 17.57 -0.78 8.33
C GLY A 81 16.97 -1.50 7.11
N ILE A 82 17.78 -2.37 6.55
CA ILE A 82 17.41 -3.31 5.49
C ILE A 82 17.09 -4.65 6.14
N MET A 83 16.07 -5.33 5.65
CA MET A 83 15.71 -6.68 6.11
C MET A 83 16.83 -7.67 5.80
N SER A 84 17.37 -8.32 6.84
CA SER A 84 18.39 -9.36 6.69
C SER A 84 17.82 -10.60 5.98
N ASP A 85 18.70 -11.34 5.32
CA ASP A 85 18.29 -12.60 4.66
C ASP A 85 17.75 -13.60 5.69
N MET A 86 18.28 -13.63 6.92
CA MET A 86 17.75 -14.46 8.01
C MET A 86 16.28 -14.18 8.32
N VAL A 87 15.87 -12.90 8.38
CA VAL A 87 14.46 -12.51 8.59
C VAL A 87 13.61 -12.90 7.38
N PHE A 88 14.11 -12.64 6.16
CA PHE A 88 13.39 -12.98 4.94
C PHE A 88 13.18 -14.49 4.78
N ASP A 89 14.22 -15.29 5.02
CA ASP A 89 14.14 -16.76 4.98
C ASP A 89 13.18 -17.31 6.03
N ALA A 90 13.15 -16.72 7.23
CA ALA A 90 12.18 -17.08 8.26
C ALA A 90 10.74 -16.81 7.80
N ILE A 91 10.49 -15.70 7.09
CA ILE A 91 9.16 -15.40 6.50
C ILE A 91 8.77 -16.48 5.51
N VAL A 92 9.63 -16.77 4.52
CA VAL A 92 9.34 -17.76 3.45
C VAL A 92 9.10 -19.14 4.06
N ARG A 93 9.98 -19.57 4.95
CA ARG A 93 9.86 -20.87 5.65
C ARG A 93 8.55 -20.96 6.41
N LYS A 94 8.18 -19.94 7.22
CA LYS A 94 6.95 -19.96 8.03
C LYS A 94 5.69 -19.92 7.17
N ILE A 95 5.65 -19.15 6.09
CA ILE A 95 4.52 -19.19 5.15
C ILE A 95 4.28 -20.62 4.65
N ARG A 96 5.36 -21.35 4.31
CA ARG A 96 5.26 -22.75 3.85
C ARG A 96 4.84 -23.70 4.97
N THR A 97 5.55 -23.71 6.09
CA THR A 97 5.32 -24.66 7.17
C THR A 97 3.97 -24.48 7.87
N GLU A 98 3.45 -23.25 7.91
CA GLU A 98 2.14 -22.95 8.46
C GLU A 98 1.00 -23.15 7.44
N GLY A 99 1.31 -23.52 6.20
CA GLY A 99 0.35 -23.77 5.13
C GLY A 99 -0.44 -22.52 4.73
N ILE A 100 0.19 -21.34 4.84
CA ILE A 100 -0.43 -20.08 4.42
C ILE A 100 -0.45 -20.02 2.90
N LYS A 101 -1.56 -19.53 2.33
CA LYS A 101 -1.75 -19.34 0.88
C LYS A 101 -1.59 -17.83 0.59
N PRO A 102 -0.39 -17.38 0.21
CA PRO A 102 -0.18 -15.96 -0.03
C PRO A 102 -0.89 -15.54 -1.32
N THR A 103 -1.69 -14.47 -1.22
CA THR A 103 -2.40 -13.89 -2.37
C THR A 103 -1.57 -12.84 -3.08
N PHE A 104 -0.82 -12.07 -2.33
CA PHE A 104 0.12 -11.08 -2.87
C PHE A 104 1.29 -10.83 -1.91
N PHE A 105 2.38 -10.33 -2.47
CA PHE A 105 3.49 -9.73 -1.75
C PHE A 105 3.69 -8.28 -2.21
N ASN A 106 3.50 -7.36 -1.29
CA ASN A 106 3.88 -5.96 -1.44
C ASN A 106 5.20 -5.74 -0.72
N LEU A 107 6.30 -5.58 -1.46
CA LEU A 107 7.64 -5.43 -0.89
C LEU A 107 7.90 -3.97 -0.51
N THR A 108 7.14 -3.48 0.44
CA THR A 108 7.23 -2.10 0.93
C THR A 108 6.87 -1.98 2.40
N GLY A 109 7.40 -0.94 3.00
CA GLY A 109 6.99 -0.35 4.27
C GLY A 109 7.00 1.17 4.11
N THR A 110 7.80 1.83 4.92
CA THR A 110 8.01 3.28 4.85
C THR A 110 9.30 3.67 4.13
N GLY A 111 10.11 2.71 3.68
CA GLY A 111 11.39 2.93 3.00
C GLY A 111 11.32 2.85 1.48
N GLU A 112 12.49 2.91 0.86
CA GLU A 112 12.68 2.73 -0.59
C GLU A 112 13.23 1.32 -0.84
N PRO A 113 12.48 0.44 -1.53
CA PRO A 113 12.91 -0.94 -1.77
C PRO A 113 14.20 -1.08 -2.55
N LEU A 114 14.50 -0.17 -3.48
CA LEU A 114 15.74 -0.20 -4.29
C LEU A 114 17.03 0.06 -3.49
N ILE A 115 16.92 0.40 -2.20
CA ILE A 115 18.09 0.45 -1.30
C ILE A 115 18.55 -0.96 -0.92
N ASP A 116 17.66 -1.94 -0.92
CA ASP A 116 18.01 -3.34 -0.68
C ASP A 116 18.65 -3.95 -1.92
N LYS A 117 19.96 -4.19 -1.86
CA LYS A 117 20.73 -4.80 -2.95
C LYS A 117 20.27 -6.23 -3.27
N ASN A 118 19.63 -6.93 -2.32
CA ASN A 118 19.12 -8.30 -2.47
C ASN A 118 17.64 -8.34 -2.90
N LEU A 119 17.01 -7.19 -3.23
CA LEU A 119 15.60 -7.10 -3.58
C LEU A 119 15.19 -8.09 -4.68
N PHE A 120 15.96 -8.16 -5.78
CA PHE A 120 15.62 -9.03 -6.92
C PHE A 120 15.84 -10.50 -6.61
N THR A 121 16.81 -10.84 -5.76
CA THR A 121 16.97 -12.19 -5.22
C THR A 121 15.76 -12.60 -4.38
N LYS A 122 15.28 -11.72 -3.50
CA LYS A 122 14.06 -11.92 -2.71
C LYS A 122 12.83 -12.12 -3.60
N ILE A 123 12.66 -11.31 -4.66
CA ILE A 123 11.58 -11.48 -5.66
C ILE A 123 11.67 -12.84 -6.35
N LYS A 124 12.86 -13.26 -6.78
CA LYS A 124 13.09 -14.56 -7.43
C LYS A 124 12.70 -15.72 -6.51
N ILE A 125 13.07 -15.65 -5.22
CA ILE A 125 12.68 -16.65 -4.22
C ILE A 125 11.16 -16.70 -4.07
N LEU A 126 10.50 -15.54 -3.90
CA LEU A 126 9.04 -15.50 -3.76
C LEU A 126 8.31 -16.06 -5.00
N LYS A 127 8.78 -15.76 -6.21
CA LYS A 127 8.21 -16.30 -7.45
C LYS A 127 8.41 -17.80 -7.60
N LYS A 128 9.53 -18.33 -7.09
CA LYS A 128 9.80 -19.77 -7.07
C LYS A 128 8.92 -20.49 -6.07
N GLU A 129 8.84 -19.99 -4.84
CA GLU A 129 8.14 -20.65 -3.73
C GLU A 129 6.61 -20.45 -3.79
N PHE A 130 6.15 -19.31 -4.34
CA PHE A 130 4.74 -18.93 -4.41
C PHE A 130 4.36 -18.42 -5.81
N PRO A 131 4.38 -19.26 -6.84
CA PRO A 131 4.25 -18.85 -8.24
C PRO A 131 2.92 -18.17 -8.58
N ASN A 132 1.86 -18.46 -7.82
CA ASN A 132 0.51 -17.90 -8.02
C ASN A 132 0.28 -16.58 -7.29
N SER A 133 1.26 -16.10 -6.52
CA SER A 133 1.13 -14.85 -5.77
C SER A 133 1.46 -13.64 -6.65
N TYR A 134 0.68 -12.58 -6.49
CA TYR A 134 0.93 -11.31 -7.14
C TYR A 134 2.04 -10.53 -6.41
N ILE A 135 3.16 -10.23 -7.07
CA ILE A 135 4.30 -9.56 -6.44
C ILE A 135 4.47 -8.16 -7.01
N PHE A 136 4.53 -7.18 -6.12
CA PHE A 136 4.72 -5.78 -6.51
C PHE A 136 5.48 -4.99 -5.44
N PHE A 137 6.03 -3.85 -5.84
CA PHE A 137 6.55 -2.86 -4.91
C PHE A 137 6.40 -1.43 -5.43
N PRO A 138 6.15 -0.45 -4.54
CA PRO A 138 6.26 0.96 -4.83
C PRO A 138 7.72 1.42 -4.71
N THR A 139 8.11 2.37 -5.55
CA THR A 139 9.43 2.98 -5.56
C THR A 139 9.37 4.43 -6.03
N ASN A 140 10.28 5.27 -5.54
CA ASN A 140 10.49 6.60 -6.12
C ASN A 140 11.33 6.54 -7.41
N LEU A 141 11.88 5.39 -7.73
CA LEU A 141 12.66 5.07 -8.93
C LEU A 141 13.93 5.92 -9.13
N SER A 142 14.25 6.86 -8.25
CA SER A 142 15.38 7.77 -8.42
C SER A 142 16.75 7.09 -8.32
N LEU A 143 16.83 5.95 -7.62
CA LEU A 143 18.03 5.13 -7.46
C LEU A 143 18.25 4.15 -8.62
N ALA A 144 17.28 4.01 -9.53
CA ALA A 144 17.40 3.07 -10.63
C ALA A 144 18.45 3.57 -11.63
N ASN A 145 19.29 2.65 -12.07
CA ASN A 145 20.16 2.80 -13.24
C ASN A 145 19.76 1.74 -14.27
N LYS A 146 20.47 1.69 -15.39
CA LYS A 146 20.18 0.73 -16.47
C LYS A 146 20.15 -0.71 -15.97
N SER A 147 21.13 -1.13 -15.15
CA SER A 147 21.19 -2.49 -14.59
C SER A 147 20.00 -2.81 -13.71
N ILE A 148 19.59 -1.88 -12.82
CA ILE A 148 18.42 -2.04 -11.96
C ILE A 148 17.14 -2.10 -12.81
N ILE A 149 17.00 -1.28 -13.85
CA ILE A 149 15.84 -1.30 -14.74
C ILE A 149 15.76 -2.62 -15.51
N ASP A 150 16.87 -3.16 -15.99
CA ASP A 150 16.91 -4.47 -16.62
C ASP A 150 16.48 -5.56 -15.63
N GLN A 151 16.98 -5.54 -14.39
CA GLN A 151 16.54 -6.47 -13.33
C GLN A 151 15.05 -6.34 -13.02
N ILE A 152 14.50 -5.12 -12.94
CA ILE A 152 13.05 -4.90 -12.74
C ILE A 152 12.26 -5.63 -13.83
N VAL A 153 12.63 -5.42 -15.10
CA VAL A 153 11.89 -5.97 -16.24
C VAL A 153 12.01 -7.50 -16.33
N ASP A 154 13.16 -8.07 -15.94
CA ASP A 154 13.47 -9.50 -16.03
C ASP A 154 13.05 -10.30 -14.77
N SER A 155 12.73 -9.63 -13.67
CA SER A 155 12.46 -10.26 -12.36
C SER A 155 11.15 -11.06 -12.26
N LYS A 156 10.31 -11.08 -13.31
CA LYS A 156 8.94 -11.63 -13.28
C LYS A 156 8.02 -10.94 -12.24
N LEU A 157 8.36 -9.71 -11.86
CA LEU A 157 7.49 -8.85 -11.08
C LEU A 157 6.18 -8.62 -11.82
N ASP A 158 5.05 -8.60 -11.12
CA ASP A 158 3.74 -8.39 -11.76
C ASP A 158 3.44 -6.90 -11.96
N LEU A 159 3.85 -6.07 -11.00
CA LEU A 159 3.60 -4.64 -11.02
C LEU A 159 4.72 -3.86 -10.33
N ILE A 160 5.16 -2.78 -10.96
CA ILE A 160 5.93 -1.73 -10.30
C ILE A 160 5.07 -0.47 -10.15
N VAL A 161 5.06 0.10 -8.95
CA VAL A 161 4.29 1.31 -8.64
C VAL A 161 5.27 2.47 -8.47
N VAL A 162 5.32 3.37 -9.44
CA VAL A 162 6.24 4.51 -9.41
C VAL A 162 5.58 5.71 -8.71
N SER A 163 6.18 6.16 -7.61
CA SER A 163 5.73 7.35 -6.88
C SER A 163 6.18 8.62 -7.63
N LEU A 164 5.25 9.27 -8.31
CA LEU A 164 5.50 10.50 -9.07
C LEU A 164 4.48 11.56 -8.67
N ASN A 165 4.83 12.39 -7.69
CA ASN A 165 3.88 13.24 -6.95
C ASN A 165 3.73 14.68 -7.50
N ALA A 166 4.36 15.00 -8.63
CA ALA A 166 4.16 16.27 -9.34
C ALA A 166 4.48 16.13 -10.82
N SER A 167 4.02 17.10 -11.62
CA SER A 167 4.19 17.16 -13.07
C SER A 167 5.42 17.96 -13.52
N ASP A 168 6.03 18.71 -12.62
CA ASP A 168 7.12 19.64 -12.86
C ASP A 168 8.25 19.47 -11.82
N PRO A 169 9.48 19.97 -12.13
CA PRO A 169 10.62 19.83 -11.23
C PRO A 169 10.42 20.50 -9.88
N VAL A 170 9.93 21.73 -9.85
CA VAL A 170 9.81 22.52 -8.62
C VAL A 170 8.85 21.86 -7.64
N GLY A 171 7.65 21.49 -8.11
CA GLY A 171 6.66 20.79 -7.29
C GLY A 171 7.16 19.43 -6.81
N TYR A 172 7.83 18.66 -7.69
CA TYR A 172 8.34 17.35 -7.34
C TYR A 172 9.45 17.41 -6.27
N GLU A 173 10.43 18.30 -6.46
CA GLU A 173 11.54 18.47 -5.54
C GLU A 173 11.08 18.98 -4.18
N LYS A 174 10.10 19.91 -4.16
CA LYS A 174 9.45 20.37 -2.94
C LYS A 174 8.75 19.24 -2.18
N ILE A 175 8.00 18.39 -2.90
CA ILE A 175 7.19 17.31 -2.31
C ILE A 175 8.07 16.13 -1.87
N MET A 176 9.02 15.70 -2.72
CA MET A 176 9.76 14.46 -2.57
C MET A 176 11.18 14.64 -1.98
N GLY A 177 11.75 15.83 -2.12
CA GLY A 177 13.15 16.08 -1.79
C GLY A 177 14.14 15.33 -2.70
N LEU A 178 13.76 15.05 -3.95
CA LEU A 178 14.52 14.31 -4.96
C LEU A 178 14.57 15.08 -6.27
N ARG A 179 15.62 14.89 -7.06
CA ARG A 179 15.70 15.48 -8.40
C ARG A 179 14.67 14.85 -9.35
N TYR A 180 13.78 15.66 -9.89
CA TYR A 180 12.73 15.25 -10.84
C TYR A 180 13.30 14.52 -12.06
N ALA A 181 14.37 15.08 -12.66
CA ALA A 181 14.99 14.53 -13.86
C ALA A 181 15.43 13.06 -13.69
N ASN A 182 15.96 12.69 -12.53
CA ASN A 182 16.39 11.31 -12.28
C ASN A 182 15.21 10.33 -12.37
N THR A 183 14.11 10.62 -11.67
CA THR A 183 12.92 9.75 -11.69
C THR A 183 12.29 9.69 -13.08
N ILE A 184 12.17 10.82 -13.78
CA ILE A 184 11.58 10.88 -15.12
C ILE A 184 12.42 10.12 -16.15
N ASN A 185 13.73 10.31 -16.14
CA ASN A 185 14.63 9.62 -17.06
C ASN A 185 14.56 8.10 -16.84
N ASN A 186 14.57 7.67 -15.58
CA ASN A 186 14.48 6.25 -15.21
C ASN A 186 13.11 5.65 -15.57
N LEU A 187 12.01 6.39 -15.36
CA LEU A 187 10.68 5.95 -15.77
C LEU A 187 10.57 5.82 -17.30
N ASN A 188 11.10 6.78 -18.05
CA ASN A 188 11.14 6.70 -19.52
C ASN A 188 11.95 5.50 -20.01
N GLN A 189 13.11 5.22 -19.39
CA GLN A 189 13.93 4.06 -19.69
C GLN A 189 13.19 2.75 -19.34
N LEU A 190 12.54 2.68 -18.19
CA LEU A 190 11.77 1.52 -17.76
C LEU A 190 10.65 1.20 -18.76
N ILE A 191 9.88 2.19 -19.17
CA ILE A 191 8.84 2.04 -20.20
C ILE A 191 9.43 1.53 -21.51
N LYS A 192 10.52 2.15 -21.99
CA LYS A 192 11.22 1.78 -23.22
C LYS A 192 11.70 0.32 -23.20
N ILE A 193 12.37 -0.08 -22.13
CA ILE A 193 12.95 -1.42 -21.99
C ILE A 193 11.84 -2.47 -21.84
N ARG A 194 10.81 -2.21 -21.01
CA ARG A 194 9.65 -3.07 -20.84
C ARG A 194 8.98 -3.34 -22.19
N ASN A 195 8.74 -2.29 -22.98
CA ASN A 195 8.10 -2.39 -24.30
C ASN A 195 8.99 -3.14 -25.31
N LYS A 196 10.30 -2.83 -25.34
CA LYS A 196 11.27 -3.52 -26.22
C LYS A 196 11.33 -5.02 -25.93
N LYS A 197 11.35 -5.41 -24.63
CA LYS A 197 11.39 -6.82 -24.21
C LYS A 197 10.00 -7.49 -24.24
N ARG A 198 8.93 -6.78 -24.60
CA ARG A 198 7.54 -7.25 -24.54
C ARG A 198 7.20 -7.90 -23.19
N SER A 199 7.73 -7.34 -22.10
CA SER A 199 7.53 -7.86 -20.75
C SER A 199 6.08 -7.68 -20.30
N LYS A 200 5.56 -8.64 -19.54
CA LYS A 200 4.22 -8.59 -18.93
C LYS A 200 4.16 -7.68 -17.69
N LEU A 201 5.28 -7.11 -17.28
CA LEU A 201 5.35 -6.18 -16.15
C LEU A 201 4.40 -5.01 -16.36
N LYS A 202 3.50 -4.79 -15.40
CA LYS A 202 2.66 -3.60 -15.37
C LYS A 202 3.40 -2.45 -14.70
N ILE A 203 3.20 -1.24 -15.22
CA ILE A 203 3.74 -0.01 -14.66
C ILE A 203 2.57 0.86 -14.23
N GLN A 204 2.45 1.13 -12.95
CA GLN A 204 1.48 2.07 -12.39
C GLN A 204 2.21 3.31 -11.88
N ILE A 205 1.66 4.49 -12.11
CA ILE A 205 2.08 5.70 -11.42
C ILE A 205 1.13 5.93 -10.24
N ASN A 206 1.69 6.16 -9.05
CA ASN A 206 0.93 6.59 -7.89
C ASN A 206 1.22 8.05 -7.57
N VAL A 207 0.17 8.84 -7.42
CA VAL A 207 0.23 10.25 -7.04
C VAL A 207 -0.39 10.43 -5.66
N ALA A 208 0.38 10.95 -4.73
CA ALA A 208 -0.11 11.45 -3.45
C ALA A 208 -0.65 12.87 -3.64
N ALA A 209 -1.96 12.97 -3.90
CA ALA A 209 -2.63 14.24 -4.13
C ALA A 209 -2.64 15.08 -2.86
N ASN A 210 -2.32 16.35 -3.02
CA ASN A 210 -2.31 17.37 -1.97
C ASN A 210 -2.62 18.74 -2.61
N LYS A 211 -2.71 19.81 -1.81
CA LYS A 211 -3.03 21.15 -2.32
C LYS A 211 -2.03 21.65 -3.36
N ASP A 212 -0.74 21.33 -3.21
CA ASP A 212 0.32 21.85 -4.09
C ASP A 212 0.29 21.22 -5.50
N ASN A 213 -0.29 20.01 -5.66
CA ASN A 213 -0.34 19.33 -6.96
C ASN A 213 -1.75 19.14 -7.54
N ALA A 214 -2.81 19.47 -6.78
CA ALA A 214 -4.20 19.22 -7.17
C ALA A 214 -4.57 19.80 -8.54
N ASP A 215 -4.20 21.05 -8.81
CA ASP A 215 -4.54 21.76 -10.05
C ASP A 215 -3.82 21.15 -11.28
N SER A 216 -2.63 20.59 -11.09
CA SER A 216 -1.84 19.99 -12.16
C SER A 216 -2.20 18.53 -12.48
N LEU A 217 -3.07 17.87 -11.68
CA LEU A 217 -3.41 16.45 -11.85
C LEU A 217 -4.00 16.13 -13.23
N ARG A 218 -4.79 17.04 -13.81
CA ARG A 218 -5.39 16.83 -15.13
C ARG A 218 -4.34 16.79 -16.25
N SER A 219 -3.38 17.71 -16.23
CA SER A 219 -2.27 17.75 -17.19
C SER A 219 -1.32 16.57 -16.98
N PHE A 220 -1.08 16.20 -15.72
CA PHE A 220 -0.30 15.04 -15.34
C PHE A 220 -0.88 13.75 -15.94
N ILE A 221 -2.17 13.50 -15.76
CA ILE A 221 -2.82 12.30 -16.27
C ILE A 221 -2.73 12.25 -17.81
N ARG A 222 -2.99 13.37 -18.49
CA ARG A 222 -2.87 13.45 -19.97
C ARG A 222 -1.48 13.07 -20.46
N LYS A 223 -0.44 13.42 -19.70
CA LYS A 223 0.95 13.12 -20.06
C LYS A 223 1.28 11.63 -19.96
N TRP A 224 0.63 10.90 -19.05
CA TRP A 224 1.04 9.55 -18.67
C TRP A 224 0.04 8.44 -19.02
N ASP A 225 -1.26 8.73 -19.21
CA ASP A 225 -2.35 7.71 -19.31
C ASP A 225 -2.14 6.72 -20.50
N GLU A 226 -1.52 7.16 -21.59
CA GLU A 226 -1.24 6.28 -22.74
C GLU A 226 0.15 5.60 -22.65
N ARG A 227 0.96 5.93 -21.67
CA ARG A 227 2.35 5.48 -21.54
C ARG A 227 2.55 4.41 -20.49
N VAL A 228 1.66 4.34 -19.50
CA VAL A 228 1.68 3.40 -18.39
C VAL A 228 0.36 2.63 -18.32
N ASP A 229 0.34 1.54 -17.56
CA ASP A 229 -0.83 0.66 -17.51
C ASP A 229 -1.93 1.21 -16.59
N ASP A 230 -1.58 2.00 -15.57
CA ASP A 230 -2.55 2.63 -14.65
C ASP A 230 -1.96 3.86 -13.97
N ILE A 231 -2.85 4.78 -13.55
CA ILE A 231 -2.52 5.93 -12.70
C ILE A 231 -3.45 5.91 -11.50
N SER A 232 -2.88 5.78 -10.32
CA SER A 232 -3.61 5.84 -9.04
C SER A 232 -3.40 7.21 -8.39
N ILE A 233 -4.49 7.88 -8.05
CA ILE A 233 -4.47 9.16 -7.34
C ILE A 233 -5.10 8.95 -5.97
N ASN A 234 -4.31 9.16 -4.93
CA ASN A 234 -4.76 9.03 -3.55
C ASN A 234 -4.42 10.31 -2.79
N TRP A 235 -5.42 10.91 -2.16
CA TRP A 235 -5.16 12.02 -1.26
C TRP A 235 -4.28 11.59 -0.11
N ILE A 236 -3.34 12.46 0.29
CA ILE A 236 -2.51 12.23 1.47
C ILE A 236 -3.39 12.01 2.70
N HIS A 237 -2.88 11.24 3.65
CA HIS A 237 -3.60 10.90 4.88
C HIS A 237 -2.71 11.16 6.10
N SER A 238 -3.35 11.25 7.28
CA SER A 238 -2.68 11.64 8.52
C SER A 238 -1.74 10.60 9.15
N TRP A 239 -1.63 9.38 8.58
CA TRP A 239 -0.89 8.28 9.20
C TRP A 239 -1.28 8.03 10.67
N GLY A 240 -2.59 7.99 10.93
CA GLY A 240 -3.13 7.82 12.28
C GLY A 240 -3.05 9.09 13.15
N GLY A 241 -2.86 10.25 12.54
CA GLY A 241 -2.79 11.55 13.23
C GLY A 241 -1.36 12.09 13.42
N VAL A 242 -0.36 11.47 12.78
CA VAL A 242 1.06 11.91 12.88
C VAL A 242 1.37 13.03 11.89
N ILE A 243 0.75 13.00 10.71
CA ILE A 243 0.92 14.02 9.69
C ILE A 243 -0.23 15.01 9.78
N GLU A 244 0.12 16.30 9.92
CA GLU A 244 -0.81 17.40 9.87
C GLU A 244 -0.58 18.19 8.58
N ASP A 245 -1.60 18.30 7.74
CA ASP A 245 -1.59 19.06 6.50
C ASP A 245 -3.01 19.50 6.15
N GLU A 246 -3.15 20.66 5.54
CA GLU A 246 -4.45 21.22 5.14
C GLU A 246 -5.18 20.36 4.10
N SER A 247 -4.44 19.58 3.30
CA SER A 247 -5.01 18.64 2.32
C SER A 247 -5.64 17.41 2.98
N ILE A 248 -5.42 17.21 4.28
CA ILE A 248 -5.99 16.10 5.04
C ILE A 248 -7.37 16.51 5.53
N ARG A 249 -8.42 15.84 5.07
CA ARG A 249 -9.78 16.12 5.55
C ARG A 249 -9.86 15.91 7.07
N LYS A 250 -10.33 16.94 7.79
CA LYS A 250 -10.47 16.93 9.25
C LYS A 250 -11.68 16.10 9.73
N ASN A 251 -12.75 16.06 8.93
CA ASN A 251 -13.99 15.36 9.31
C ASN A 251 -13.93 13.89 8.91
N ILE A 252 -13.63 13.03 9.87
CA ILE A 252 -13.66 11.58 9.72
C ILE A 252 -15.02 11.08 10.25
N SER A 253 -15.74 10.30 9.45
CA SER A 253 -17.02 9.72 9.87
C SER A 253 -16.83 8.85 11.14
N ILE A 254 -17.75 8.96 12.09
CA ILE A 254 -17.83 8.07 13.25
C ILE A 254 -18.23 6.64 12.82
N TYR A 255 -18.97 6.52 11.73
CA TYR A 255 -19.37 5.23 11.16
C TYR A 255 -18.40 4.85 10.05
N ARG A 256 -17.74 3.71 10.21
CA ARG A 256 -16.70 3.25 9.28
C ARG A 256 -16.85 1.76 8.99
N TYR A 257 -16.39 1.38 7.80
CA TYR A 257 -16.29 -0.03 7.43
C TYR A 257 -15.20 -0.74 8.23
N PRO A 258 -15.33 -2.05 8.48
CA PRO A 258 -14.21 -2.85 8.95
C PRO A 258 -13.04 -2.74 7.99
N CYS A 259 -11.84 -2.46 8.52
CA CYS A 259 -10.65 -2.26 7.71
C CYS A 259 -10.15 -3.60 7.14
N LYS A 260 -10.18 -3.75 5.80
CA LYS A 260 -9.76 -4.95 5.09
C LYS A 260 -8.39 -5.48 5.55
N SER A 261 -7.40 -4.59 5.68
CA SER A 261 -6.02 -4.97 6.01
C SER A 261 -5.90 -5.73 7.33
N LEU A 262 -6.80 -5.51 8.30
CA LEU A 262 -6.81 -6.25 9.56
C LEU A 262 -7.22 -7.71 9.41
N PHE A 263 -7.90 -8.08 8.33
CA PHE A 263 -8.48 -9.40 8.15
C PHE A 263 -7.75 -10.27 7.14
N ASN A 264 -7.02 -9.66 6.20
CA ASN A 264 -6.42 -10.38 5.08
C ASN A 264 -4.98 -10.00 4.76
N GLN A 265 -4.32 -9.15 5.57
CA GLN A 265 -2.95 -8.71 5.29
C GLN A 265 -2.08 -8.79 6.53
N VAL A 266 -0.97 -9.51 6.43
CA VAL A 266 0.12 -9.51 7.42
C VAL A 266 1.13 -8.44 7.00
N VAL A 267 1.52 -7.61 7.95
CA VAL A 267 2.63 -6.65 7.78
C VAL A 267 3.83 -7.17 8.55
N ILE A 268 5.01 -7.13 7.92
CA ILE A 268 6.26 -7.54 8.54
C ILE A 268 7.29 -6.43 8.33
N GLN A 269 7.79 -5.89 9.42
CA GLN A 269 8.82 -4.85 9.43
C GLN A 269 10.20 -5.43 9.13
N SER A 270 11.17 -4.59 8.77
CA SER A 270 12.53 -5.02 8.39
C SER A 270 13.28 -5.76 9.50
N ASN A 271 12.90 -5.55 10.76
CA ASN A 271 13.42 -6.29 11.93
C ASN A 271 12.66 -7.59 12.25
N GLY A 272 11.69 -7.97 11.43
CA GLY A 272 10.87 -9.17 11.62
C GLY A 272 9.64 -8.99 12.50
N ASN A 273 9.39 -7.83 13.07
CA ASN A 273 8.19 -7.57 13.87
C ASN A 273 6.93 -7.61 13.02
N ILE A 274 5.84 -8.10 13.61
CA ILE A 274 4.50 -8.14 13.03
C ILE A 274 3.64 -7.08 13.74
N PRO A 275 3.56 -5.85 13.19
CA PRO A 275 2.74 -4.78 13.75
C PRO A 275 1.26 -5.00 13.44
N LEU A 276 0.40 -4.11 13.97
CA LEU A 276 -1.03 -4.15 13.76
C LEU A 276 -1.42 -4.09 12.27
N CYS A 277 -0.86 -3.15 11.52
CA CYS A 277 -1.16 -2.90 10.10
C CYS A 277 -0.07 -2.01 9.46
N CYS A 278 -0.24 -1.67 8.19
CA CYS A 278 0.72 -0.82 7.45
C CYS A 278 0.82 0.63 7.96
N ILE A 279 -0.15 1.11 8.73
CA ILE A 279 -0.11 2.44 9.35
C ILE A 279 0.71 2.44 10.64
N ASP A 280 0.89 1.28 11.27
CA ASP A 280 1.73 1.11 12.47
C ASP A 280 3.22 1.04 12.10
N TYR A 281 3.70 2.11 11.48
CA TYR A 281 5.07 2.20 10.99
C TYR A 281 6.12 2.17 12.12
N GLU A 282 5.77 2.62 13.33
CA GLU A 282 6.63 2.52 14.53
C GLU A 282 6.65 1.11 15.15
N GLY A 283 5.65 0.26 14.88
CA GLY A 283 5.47 -0.98 15.59
C GLY A 283 4.97 -0.77 17.02
N SER A 284 4.04 0.17 17.21
CA SER A 284 3.46 0.46 18.53
C SER A 284 2.58 -0.68 19.06
N TYR A 285 2.06 -1.51 18.14
CA TYR A 285 1.23 -2.69 18.44
C TYR A 285 1.84 -3.94 17.82
N VAL A 286 2.99 -4.38 18.36
CA VAL A 286 3.66 -5.61 17.90
C VAL A 286 2.93 -6.83 18.47
N ASN A 287 2.56 -7.75 17.58
CA ASN A 287 1.84 -8.98 17.92
C ASN A 287 2.73 -10.23 17.86
N GLY A 288 3.98 -10.09 17.46
CA GLY A 288 4.98 -11.15 17.38
C GLY A 288 6.15 -10.74 16.50
N ASN A 289 7.13 -11.65 16.38
CA ASN A 289 8.30 -11.49 15.52
C ASN A 289 8.55 -12.78 14.75
N VAL A 290 8.76 -12.68 13.43
CA VAL A 290 8.91 -13.86 12.55
C VAL A 290 10.11 -14.74 12.87
N LEU A 291 11.10 -14.27 13.60
CA LEU A 291 12.22 -15.10 14.04
C LEU A 291 11.85 -16.04 15.20
N LYS A 292 10.88 -15.62 16.03
CA LYS A 292 10.50 -16.33 17.27
C LYS A 292 9.11 -16.96 17.15
N ASP A 293 8.14 -16.24 16.58
CA ASP A 293 6.73 -16.56 16.68
C ASP A 293 6.15 -17.08 15.36
N SER A 294 5.09 -17.90 15.42
CA SER A 294 4.27 -18.26 14.25
C SER A 294 3.60 -17.01 13.66
N ILE A 295 3.59 -16.91 12.33
CA ILE A 295 2.89 -15.83 11.61
C ILE A 295 1.38 -15.88 11.88
N LEU A 296 0.78 -17.10 11.81
CA LEU A 296 -0.65 -17.26 12.06
C LEU A 296 -1.02 -16.97 13.51
N ALA A 297 -0.23 -17.44 14.49
CA ALA A 297 -0.47 -17.18 15.90
C ALA A 297 -0.38 -15.69 16.20
N SER A 298 0.60 -14.98 15.62
CA SER A 298 0.75 -13.53 15.77
C SER A 298 -0.41 -12.77 15.13
N PHE A 299 -0.77 -13.13 13.88
CA PHE A 299 -1.84 -12.48 13.14
C PHE A 299 -3.23 -12.73 13.76
N TYR A 300 -3.46 -13.89 14.37
CA TYR A 300 -4.70 -14.24 15.07
C TYR A 300 -4.55 -14.18 16.61
N SER A 301 -3.58 -13.41 17.11
CA SER A 301 -3.40 -13.21 18.54
C SER A 301 -4.65 -12.63 19.22
N ARG A 302 -4.79 -12.88 20.53
CA ARG A 302 -5.92 -12.34 21.31
C ARG A 302 -6.05 -10.82 21.19
N ASN A 303 -4.92 -10.11 21.07
CA ASN A 303 -4.91 -8.66 20.90
C ASN A 303 -5.50 -8.26 19.52
N MET A 304 -5.05 -8.92 18.46
CA MET A 304 -5.58 -8.70 17.10
C MET A 304 -7.08 -9.01 17.00
N GLU A 305 -7.54 -10.09 17.64
CA GLU A 305 -8.97 -10.45 17.69
C GLU A 305 -9.80 -9.38 18.42
N LYS A 306 -9.32 -8.83 19.54
CA LYS A 306 -10.00 -7.71 20.21
C LYS A 306 -10.15 -6.50 19.29
N ILE A 307 -9.12 -6.16 18.52
CA ILE A 307 -9.14 -5.04 17.57
C ILE A 307 -10.10 -5.31 16.42
N ARG A 308 -10.08 -6.53 15.83
CA ARG A 308 -11.03 -6.94 14.78
C ARG A 308 -12.48 -6.87 15.26
N ASN A 309 -12.76 -7.34 16.49
CA ASN A 309 -14.09 -7.28 17.07
C ASN A 309 -14.59 -5.84 17.24
N LYS A 310 -13.71 -4.90 17.60
CA LYS A 310 -14.06 -3.47 17.62
C LYS A 310 -14.43 -2.97 16.22
N HIS A 311 -13.69 -3.38 15.17
CA HIS A 311 -14.03 -3.05 13.79
C HIS A 311 -15.37 -3.66 13.34
N LEU A 312 -15.65 -4.92 13.70
CA LEU A 312 -16.89 -5.63 13.36
C LEU A 312 -18.10 -5.16 14.17
N SER A 313 -17.89 -4.45 15.28
CA SER A 313 -18.96 -3.84 16.08
C SER A 313 -19.10 -2.32 15.87
N GLY A 314 -18.37 -1.74 14.89
CA GLY A 314 -18.45 -0.31 14.58
C GLY A 314 -17.70 0.60 15.55
N ARG A 315 -16.98 0.05 16.52
CA ARG A 315 -16.22 0.79 17.55
C ARG A 315 -14.79 1.10 17.12
N VAL A 316 -14.59 1.50 15.87
CA VAL A 316 -13.27 1.80 15.30
C VAL A 316 -12.59 2.98 16.00
N ALA A 317 -13.39 3.97 16.43
CA ALA A 317 -12.90 5.17 17.10
C ALA A 317 -12.29 4.88 18.51
N ASP A 318 -12.62 3.73 19.12
CA ASP A 318 -12.05 3.29 20.42
C ASP A 318 -10.60 2.83 20.30
N ILE A 319 -10.08 2.69 19.08
CA ILE A 319 -8.71 2.29 18.82
C ILE A 319 -7.92 3.56 18.48
N LYS A 320 -6.98 3.95 19.33
CA LYS A 320 -6.21 5.20 19.21
C LYS A 320 -5.65 5.41 17.80
N MET A 321 -5.00 4.41 17.23
CA MET A 321 -4.41 4.46 15.89
C MET A 321 -5.46 4.51 14.77
N CYS A 322 -6.60 3.83 14.94
CA CYS A 322 -7.65 3.80 13.94
C CYS A 322 -8.58 5.01 13.98
N ARG A 323 -8.62 5.74 15.12
CA ARG A 323 -9.51 6.90 15.32
C ARG A 323 -9.35 7.94 14.21
N ASN A 324 -8.12 8.26 13.81
CA ASN A 324 -7.79 9.24 12.79
C ASN A 324 -7.35 8.60 11.46
N CYS A 325 -7.53 7.28 11.29
CA CYS A 325 -7.14 6.56 10.09
C CYS A 325 -8.31 6.50 9.11
N ARG A 326 -8.08 6.89 7.84
CA ARG A 326 -9.10 6.94 6.78
C ARG A 326 -9.22 5.68 5.94
N PHE A 327 -8.35 4.68 6.14
CA PHE A 327 -8.39 3.44 5.36
C PHE A 327 -9.72 2.67 5.52
N SER A 328 -10.39 2.78 6.66
CA SER A 328 -11.69 2.18 6.90
C SER A 328 -12.86 2.92 6.23
N GLU A 329 -12.66 4.14 5.73
CA GLU A 329 -13.69 4.86 4.97
C GLU A 329 -13.89 4.25 3.57
N LYS A 330 -12.86 3.60 3.01
CA LYS A 330 -12.88 2.94 1.70
C LYS A 330 -13.23 1.44 1.78
N GLY A 331 -13.82 1.00 2.88
CA GLY A 331 -14.01 -0.43 3.17
C GLY A 331 -15.10 -1.16 2.38
N LEU A 332 -15.86 -0.49 1.51
CA LEU A 332 -16.94 -1.14 0.76
C LEU A 332 -16.42 -2.11 -0.31
N ASP A 333 -15.31 -1.79 -0.96
CA ASP A 333 -14.79 -2.55 -2.12
C ASP A 333 -14.50 -4.03 -1.82
N TRP A 334 -14.05 -4.34 -0.60
CA TRP A 334 -13.77 -5.73 -0.23
C TRP A 334 -14.99 -6.50 0.26
N LEU A 335 -16.10 -5.80 0.52
CA LEU A 335 -17.34 -6.40 0.97
C LEU A 335 -18.24 -6.79 -0.20
N ILE A 336 -18.12 -6.08 -1.33
CA ILE A 336 -18.93 -6.33 -2.53
C ILE A 336 -18.27 -7.34 -3.47
N LYS A 337 -16.93 -7.33 -3.58
CA LYS A 337 -16.13 -8.28 -4.38
C LYS A 337 -15.87 -9.57 -3.62
#